data_806879fce07d581fa45dd2ec888d911e
#
_entry.id   806879fce07d581fa45dd2ec888d911e
#
_cell.length_a   1.000
_cell.length_b   1.000
_cell.length_c   1.000
_cell.angle_alpha   90.00
_cell.angle_beta   90.00
_cell.angle_gamma   90.00
#
_symmetry.space_group_name_H-M   'P 1'
#
loop_
_entity.id
_entity.type
_entity.pdbx_description
1 polymer ?
#
loop_
_entity_poly.entity_id
_entity_poly.type
_entity_poly.pdbx_seq_one_letter_code
_entity_poly.pdbx_strand_id
1 'polypeptide(L)'
;PTRHIDWKLYGRTDRMHVKRYEEETNLRCQVVIDHSSSMFFPVRDVLDIDHPNKVTFSVYAAACIMQLLRRQRDALGLSLFSDKVSLHTEAKSNSVHYKFLLGKMEELLMPLSADVRLGSKVTESLHFIAENIHKRSLVVLFSDMFDTAGADNSLLFDALQHLRYNKHEVILFHVTDALKELDFDYDN
;
A
#
# COMPACT_ATOMS: atom_id res chain seq x y z
N PRO A 1 -31.86 8.07 -22.79
CA PRO A 1 -31.17 6.81 -23.16
C PRO A 1 -31.98 5.62 -22.68
N THR A 2 -32.78 5.03 -23.59
CA THR A 2 -33.64 3.87 -23.32
C THR A 2 -32.90 2.54 -23.26
N ARG A 3 -31.57 2.57 -23.44
CA ARG A 3 -30.67 1.42 -23.56
C ARG A 3 -30.52 0.59 -22.28
N HIS A 4 -30.84 1.15 -21.12
CA HIS A 4 -30.69 0.49 -19.81
C HIS A 4 -32.01 0.04 -19.18
N ILE A 5 -33.13 0.14 -19.92
CA ILE A 5 -34.44 -0.31 -19.44
C ILE A 5 -34.52 -1.83 -19.59
N ASP A 6 -34.95 -2.53 -18.54
CA ASP A 6 -35.26 -3.95 -18.59
C ASP A 6 -36.67 -4.17 -19.19
N TRP A 7 -36.74 -4.23 -20.51
CA TRP A 7 -37.99 -4.42 -21.24
C TRP A 7 -38.68 -5.76 -20.91
N LYS A 8 -37.91 -6.79 -20.52
CA LYS A 8 -38.45 -8.08 -20.16
C LYS A 8 -39.15 -8.04 -18.80
N LEU A 9 -38.65 -7.27 -17.86
CA LEU A 9 -39.24 -7.04 -16.57
C LEU A 9 -40.43 -6.07 -16.67
N TYR A 10 -40.33 -5.03 -17.52
CA TYR A 10 -41.42 -4.12 -17.82
C TYR A 10 -42.63 -4.82 -18.33
N GLY A 11 -42.50 -5.75 -19.32
CA GLY A 11 -43.61 -6.53 -19.87
C GLY A 11 -44.33 -7.47 -18.89
N ARG A 12 -43.68 -7.74 -17.70
CA ARG A 12 -44.29 -8.58 -16.64
C ARG A 12 -44.92 -7.76 -15.51
N THR A 13 -44.38 -6.61 -15.22
CA THR A 13 -44.73 -5.86 -13.99
C THR A 13 -45.35 -4.49 -14.25
N ASP A 14 -45.37 -4.08 -15.51
CA ASP A 14 -45.81 -2.73 -15.97
C ASP A 14 -45.11 -1.57 -15.23
N ARG A 15 -43.91 -1.87 -14.66
CA ARG A 15 -43.08 -0.90 -13.96
C ARG A 15 -41.74 -0.79 -14.66
N MET A 16 -41.25 0.46 -14.85
CA MET A 16 -39.95 0.71 -15.45
C MET A 16 -38.84 0.35 -14.45
N HIS A 17 -38.02 -0.62 -14.81
CA HIS A 17 -36.81 -1.01 -14.09
C HIS A 17 -35.60 -0.68 -14.95
N VAL A 18 -34.62 0.00 -14.35
CA VAL A 18 -33.33 0.28 -14.99
C VAL A 18 -32.34 -0.80 -14.56
N LYS A 19 -31.71 -1.47 -15.51
CA LYS A 19 -30.60 -2.38 -15.24
C LYS A 19 -29.45 -1.55 -14.72
N ARG A 20 -29.18 -1.60 -13.39
CA ARG A 20 -27.91 -1.17 -12.83
C ARG A 20 -26.90 -2.30 -13.07
N TYR A 21 -25.98 -2.05 -13.96
CA TYR A 21 -24.75 -2.84 -14.02
C TYR A 21 -23.82 -2.23 -12.97
N GLU A 22 -23.65 -2.87 -11.84
CA GLU A 22 -22.47 -2.68 -11.03
C GLU A 22 -21.35 -3.40 -11.78
N GLU A 23 -20.46 -2.66 -12.42
CA GLU A 23 -19.21 -3.22 -12.86
C GLU A 23 -18.49 -3.67 -11.58
N GLU A 24 -18.46 -4.98 -11.33
CA GLU A 24 -17.53 -5.56 -10.37
C GLU A 24 -16.12 -5.34 -10.94
N THR A 25 -15.54 -4.22 -10.60
CA THR A 25 -14.13 -3.98 -10.86
C THR A 25 -13.34 -4.92 -9.96
N ASN A 26 -12.86 -6.02 -10.51
CA ASN A 26 -11.91 -6.90 -9.82
C ASN A 26 -10.55 -6.19 -9.74
N LEU A 27 -10.47 -5.11 -8.98
CA LEU A 27 -9.24 -4.39 -8.75
C LEU A 27 -8.26 -5.29 -7.99
N ARG A 28 -7.01 -5.30 -8.42
CA ARG A 28 -5.90 -5.91 -7.68
C ARG A 28 -5.08 -4.79 -7.08
N CYS A 29 -4.98 -4.76 -5.78
CA CYS A 29 -4.18 -3.77 -5.06
C CYS A 29 -3.00 -4.45 -4.38
N GLN A 30 -1.80 -3.94 -4.64
CA GLN A 30 -0.59 -4.30 -3.93
C GLN A 30 -0.23 -3.17 -2.98
N VAL A 31 -0.36 -3.42 -1.68
CA VAL A 31 0.14 -2.52 -0.65
C VAL A 31 1.63 -2.80 -0.46
N VAL A 32 2.43 -1.74 -0.48
CA VAL A 32 3.89 -1.81 -0.37
C VAL A 32 4.32 -0.92 0.79
N ILE A 33 4.99 -1.49 1.79
CA ILE A 33 5.42 -0.76 2.98
C ILE A 33 6.94 -0.89 3.12
N ASP A 34 7.59 0.26 3.19
CA ASP A 34 8.97 0.38 3.60
C ASP A 34 9.05 0.21 5.13
N HIS A 35 9.91 -0.72 5.58
CA HIS A 35 10.20 -0.93 6.99
C HIS A 35 11.69 -0.79 7.31
N SER A 36 12.40 0.04 6.54
CA SER A 36 13.77 0.45 6.85
C SER A 36 13.87 1.19 8.18
N SER A 37 15.05 1.29 8.74
CA SER A 37 15.26 1.91 10.06
C SER A 37 14.78 3.36 10.12
N SER A 38 14.85 4.11 9.01
CA SER A 38 14.34 5.48 8.92
C SER A 38 12.83 5.57 9.15
N MET A 39 12.07 4.55 8.75
CA MET A 39 10.61 4.50 8.95
C MET A 39 10.20 4.29 10.40
N PHE A 40 11.10 3.82 11.27
CA PHE A 40 10.84 3.72 12.71
C PHE A 40 11.11 5.03 13.47
N PHE A 41 11.50 6.07 12.75
CA PHE A 41 11.68 7.40 13.34
C PHE A 41 10.34 8.14 13.45
N PRO A 42 10.11 8.93 14.55
CA PRO A 42 10.91 8.96 15.77
C PRO A 42 10.83 7.62 16.54
N VAL A 43 11.97 7.21 17.12
CA VAL A 43 12.05 5.95 17.87
C VAL A 43 11.17 6.05 19.12
N ARG A 44 10.32 5.04 19.34
CA ARG A 44 9.43 4.96 20.48
C ARG A 44 9.50 3.57 21.09
N ASP A 45 9.60 3.52 22.41
CA ASP A 45 9.67 2.25 23.16
C ASP A 45 8.30 1.58 23.29
N VAL A 46 7.23 2.36 23.13
CA VAL A 46 5.85 1.89 23.27
C VAL A 46 5.04 2.37 22.05
N LEU A 47 4.12 1.53 21.61
CA LEU A 47 3.17 1.89 20.56
C LEU A 47 2.29 3.05 21.04
N ASP A 48 2.46 4.21 20.41
CA ASP A 48 1.65 5.41 20.66
C ASP A 48 0.85 5.71 19.39
N ILE A 49 -0.49 5.70 19.54
CA ILE A 49 -1.41 5.94 18.42
C ILE A 49 -1.61 7.44 18.19
N ASP A 50 -1.51 8.25 19.24
CA ASP A 50 -1.72 9.69 19.15
C ASP A 50 -0.50 10.38 18.52
N HIS A 51 0.69 9.80 18.72
CA HIS A 51 1.93 10.26 18.12
C HIS A 51 2.68 9.08 17.47
N PRO A 52 2.18 8.56 16.36
CA PRO A 52 2.77 7.40 15.71
C PRO A 52 4.12 7.75 15.06
N ASN A 53 5.04 6.79 15.02
CA ASN A 53 6.17 6.88 14.12
C ASN A 53 5.73 6.59 12.66
N LYS A 54 6.62 6.79 11.69
CA LYS A 54 6.29 6.66 10.27
C LYS A 54 5.79 5.26 9.89
N VAL A 55 6.40 4.19 10.45
CA VAL A 55 5.94 2.82 10.15
C VAL A 55 4.57 2.54 10.77
N THR A 56 4.32 2.98 12.00
CA THR A 56 3.01 2.84 12.67
C THR A 56 1.92 3.54 11.86
N PHE A 57 2.14 4.79 11.45
CA PHE A 57 1.21 5.51 10.58
C PHE A 57 0.93 4.73 9.28
N SER A 58 2.00 4.23 8.63
CA SER A 58 1.89 3.49 7.37
C SER A 58 1.05 2.21 7.54
N VAL A 59 1.25 1.46 8.61
CA VAL A 59 0.50 0.24 8.92
C VAL A 59 -0.99 0.54 9.12
N TYR A 60 -1.33 1.57 9.91
CA TYR A 60 -2.73 1.93 10.12
C TYR A 60 -3.40 2.46 8.86
N ALA A 61 -2.72 3.33 8.10
CA ALA A 61 -3.24 3.85 6.83
C ALA A 61 -3.45 2.72 5.81
N ALA A 62 -2.48 1.81 5.69
CA ALA A 62 -2.58 0.62 4.85
C ALA A 62 -3.76 -0.27 5.26
N ALA A 63 -3.94 -0.54 6.56
CA ALA A 63 -5.05 -1.33 7.07
C ALA A 63 -6.42 -0.70 6.74
N CYS A 64 -6.54 0.63 6.84
CA CYS A 64 -7.75 1.36 6.46
C CYS A 64 -8.05 1.20 4.96
N ILE A 65 -7.05 1.39 4.09
CA ILE A 65 -7.20 1.22 2.64
C ILE A 65 -7.59 -0.22 2.31
N MET A 66 -6.90 -1.19 2.89
CA MET A 66 -7.21 -2.62 2.69
C MET A 66 -8.62 -2.97 3.14
N GLN A 67 -9.13 -2.37 4.23
CA GLN A 67 -10.49 -2.57 4.69
C GLN A 67 -11.52 -1.99 3.73
N LEU A 68 -11.25 -0.84 3.11
CA LEU A 68 -12.11 -0.24 2.08
C LEU A 68 -12.21 -1.16 0.85
N LEU A 69 -11.07 -1.59 0.33
CA LEU A 69 -10.99 -2.46 -0.85
C LEU A 69 -11.61 -3.85 -0.59
N ARG A 70 -11.42 -4.38 0.63
CA ARG A 70 -12.07 -5.63 1.03
C ARG A 70 -13.60 -5.55 0.96
N ARG A 71 -14.19 -4.40 1.36
CA ARG A 71 -15.65 -4.18 1.26
C ARG A 71 -16.13 -4.22 -0.20
N GLN A 72 -15.27 -3.84 -1.13
CA GLN A 72 -15.52 -3.90 -2.58
C GLN A 72 -15.22 -5.28 -3.18
N ARG A 73 -14.76 -6.23 -2.37
CA ARG A 73 -14.31 -7.57 -2.77
C ARG A 73 -13.09 -7.59 -3.69
N ASP A 74 -12.30 -6.53 -3.66
CA ASP A 74 -11.07 -6.43 -4.41
C ASP A 74 -9.99 -7.38 -3.89
N ALA A 75 -9.05 -7.74 -4.76
CA ALA A 75 -7.93 -8.60 -4.39
C ALA A 75 -6.79 -7.76 -3.79
N LEU A 76 -6.26 -8.22 -2.64
CA LEU A 76 -5.24 -7.53 -1.86
C LEU A 76 -3.96 -8.36 -1.76
N GLY A 77 -2.82 -7.73 -1.99
CA GLY A 77 -1.50 -8.26 -1.73
C GLY A 77 -0.69 -7.30 -0.86
N LEU A 78 0.39 -7.81 -0.27
CA LEU A 78 1.30 -7.05 0.58
C LEU A 78 2.74 -7.34 0.17
N SER A 79 3.54 -6.28 0.07
CA SER A 79 4.99 -6.35 -0.06
C SER A 79 5.62 -5.52 1.05
N LEU A 80 6.59 -6.09 1.73
CA LEU A 80 7.40 -5.43 2.75
C LEU A 80 8.84 -5.41 2.29
N PHE A 81 9.51 -4.27 2.40
CA PHE A 81 10.91 -4.15 2.01
C PHE A 81 11.70 -3.23 2.94
N SER A 82 13.01 -3.42 2.96
CA SER A 82 14.02 -2.55 3.56
C SER A 82 15.27 -2.55 2.66
N ASP A 83 16.33 -3.24 3.04
CA ASP A 83 17.49 -3.53 2.18
C ASP A 83 17.19 -4.57 1.09
N LYS A 84 16.13 -5.32 1.25
CA LYS A 84 15.56 -6.29 0.31
C LYS A 84 14.07 -6.47 0.56
N VAL A 85 13.38 -7.08 -0.40
CA VAL A 85 11.99 -7.50 -0.20
C VAL A 85 11.95 -8.67 0.78
N SER A 86 11.41 -8.43 1.98
CA SER A 86 11.30 -9.41 3.07
C SER A 86 10.02 -10.25 2.97
N LEU A 87 8.98 -9.67 2.41
CA LEU A 87 7.71 -10.33 2.14
C LEU A 87 7.15 -9.88 0.80
N HIS A 88 6.65 -10.80 0.01
CA HIS A 88 5.84 -10.53 -1.17
C HIS A 88 4.70 -11.54 -1.26
N THR A 89 3.48 -11.07 -1.45
CA THR A 89 2.30 -11.92 -1.59
C THR A 89 1.51 -11.56 -2.83
N GLU A 90 0.98 -12.56 -3.51
CA GLU A 90 0.02 -12.33 -4.59
C GLU A 90 -1.28 -11.71 -4.05
N ALA A 91 -1.93 -10.87 -4.86
CA ALA A 91 -3.22 -10.30 -4.51
C ALA A 91 -4.34 -11.34 -4.56
N LYS A 92 -5.06 -11.54 -3.43
CA LYS A 92 -6.19 -12.46 -3.27
C LYS A 92 -7.34 -11.79 -2.51
N SER A 93 -8.57 -12.18 -2.80
CA SER A 93 -9.78 -11.57 -2.21
C SER A 93 -10.39 -12.38 -1.04
N ASN A 94 -9.80 -13.53 -0.67
CA ASN A 94 -10.35 -14.37 0.38
C ASN A 94 -10.02 -13.85 1.81
N SER A 95 -10.89 -14.15 2.76
CA SER A 95 -10.79 -13.66 4.14
C SER A 95 -9.62 -14.23 4.94
N VAL A 96 -9.15 -15.43 4.60
CA VAL A 96 -7.99 -16.06 5.26
C VAL A 96 -6.72 -15.29 4.89
N HIS A 97 -6.56 -15.00 3.59
CA HIS A 97 -5.45 -14.19 3.11
C HIS A 97 -5.44 -12.79 3.72
N TYR A 98 -6.60 -12.13 3.78
CA TYR A 98 -6.72 -10.82 4.43
C TYR A 98 -6.24 -10.83 5.89
N LYS A 99 -6.66 -11.83 6.68
CA LYS A 99 -6.20 -11.97 8.07
C LYS A 99 -4.69 -12.21 8.14
N PHE A 100 -4.14 -12.99 7.22
CA PHE A 100 -2.70 -13.21 7.11
C PHE A 100 -1.96 -11.89 6.85
N LEU A 101 -2.45 -11.06 5.93
CA LEU A 101 -1.85 -9.75 5.63
C LEU A 101 -1.86 -8.83 6.86
N LEU A 102 -2.99 -8.77 7.59
CA LEU A 102 -3.08 -7.97 8.82
C LEU A 102 -2.08 -8.45 9.88
N GLY A 103 -1.94 -9.78 10.08
CA GLY A 103 -0.95 -10.34 10.99
C GLY A 103 0.48 -9.97 10.62
N LYS A 104 0.80 -9.94 9.30
CA LYS A 104 2.13 -9.52 8.84
C LYS A 104 2.39 -8.01 9.03
N MET A 105 1.37 -7.18 8.92
CA MET A 105 1.48 -5.76 9.25
C MET A 105 1.58 -5.52 10.76
N GLU A 106 0.91 -6.32 11.58
CA GLU A 106 1.01 -6.24 13.03
C GLU A 106 2.43 -6.53 13.54
N GLU A 107 3.17 -7.44 12.88
CA GLU A 107 4.58 -7.72 13.18
C GLU A 107 5.45 -6.45 13.07
N LEU A 108 5.10 -5.50 12.19
CA LEU A 108 5.84 -4.23 12.02
C LEU A 108 5.60 -3.23 13.16
N LEU A 109 4.55 -3.41 13.95
CA LEU A 109 4.25 -2.55 15.10
C LEU A 109 5.11 -2.88 16.33
N MET A 110 5.82 -4.01 16.30
CA MET A 110 6.75 -4.37 17.35
C MET A 110 7.99 -3.46 17.29
N PRO A 111 8.50 -2.99 18.44
CA PRO A 111 9.71 -2.19 18.48
C PRO A 111 10.88 -2.89 17.79
N LEU A 112 11.59 -2.17 16.94
CA LEU A 112 12.81 -2.69 16.34
C LEU A 112 13.87 -2.83 17.43
N SER A 113 14.56 -3.99 17.50
CA SER A 113 15.69 -4.14 18.43
C SER A 113 16.76 -3.09 18.09
N ALA A 114 17.30 -2.41 19.12
CA ALA A 114 18.22 -1.29 18.96
C ALA A 114 19.48 -1.61 18.12
N ASP A 115 19.84 -2.89 18.03
CA ASP A 115 21.03 -3.37 17.29
C ASP A 115 20.74 -3.64 15.80
N VAL A 116 19.49 -3.60 15.37
CA VAL A 116 19.10 -3.90 13.98
C VAL A 116 19.05 -2.61 13.17
N ARG A 117 20.03 -2.42 12.30
CA ARG A 117 20.03 -1.33 11.29
C ARG A 117 19.63 -1.91 9.96
N LEU A 118 18.43 -1.60 9.51
CA LEU A 118 17.94 -1.96 8.19
C LEU A 118 18.15 -0.78 7.24
N GLY A 119 18.99 -0.97 6.23
CA GLY A 119 19.12 -0.02 5.14
C GLY A 119 17.84 0.07 4.32
N SER A 120 17.75 1.04 3.44
CA SER A 120 16.69 1.12 2.44
C SER A 120 17.29 1.00 1.04
N LYS A 121 16.74 0.09 0.23
CA LYS A 121 17.01 -0.07 -1.18
C LYS A 121 15.69 0.04 -1.95
N VAL A 122 15.14 1.23 -1.93
CA VAL A 122 13.83 1.52 -2.51
C VAL A 122 13.80 1.15 -3.98
N THR A 123 14.78 1.59 -4.73
CA THR A 123 14.86 1.38 -6.19
C THR A 123 14.84 -0.09 -6.57
N GLU A 124 15.74 -0.90 -6.00
CA GLU A 124 15.82 -2.33 -6.29
C GLU A 124 14.54 -3.06 -5.91
N SER A 125 13.96 -2.71 -4.75
CA SER A 125 12.74 -3.29 -4.25
C SER A 125 11.52 -2.97 -5.14
N LEU A 126 11.42 -1.74 -5.63
CA LEU A 126 10.35 -1.34 -6.55
C LEU A 126 10.47 -2.04 -7.91
N HIS A 127 11.68 -2.23 -8.45
CA HIS A 127 11.88 -3.01 -9.66
C HIS A 127 11.43 -4.46 -9.46
N PHE A 128 11.84 -5.10 -8.37
CA PHE A 128 11.40 -6.46 -8.04
C PHE A 128 9.87 -6.54 -7.95
N ILE A 129 9.24 -5.61 -7.26
CA ILE A 129 7.78 -5.58 -7.10
C ILE A 129 7.10 -5.40 -8.46
N ALA A 130 7.59 -4.48 -9.31
CA ALA A 130 7.04 -4.23 -10.63
C ALA A 130 7.03 -5.46 -11.55
N GLU A 131 7.99 -6.36 -11.38
CA GLU A 131 8.10 -7.60 -12.15
C GLU A 131 7.21 -8.74 -11.60
N ASN A 132 6.94 -8.72 -10.29
CA ASN A 132 6.28 -9.83 -9.60
C ASN A 132 4.79 -9.62 -9.31
N ILE A 133 4.25 -8.42 -9.56
CA ILE A 133 2.82 -8.16 -9.41
C ILE A 133 2.07 -8.34 -10.73
N HIS A 134 0.79 -8.66 -10.62
CA HIS A 134 -0.06 -8.82 -11.79
C HIS A 134 -0.22 -7.46 -12.51
N LYS A 135 -0.07 -7.46 -13.85
CA LYS A 135 -0.24 -6.24 -14.67
C LYS A 135 -1.59 -5.54 -14.40
N ARG A 136 -1.61 -4.23 -14.53
CA ARG A 136 -2.79 -3.39 -14.27
C ARG A 136 -3.29 -3.48 -12.83
N SER A 137 -2.38 -3.52 -11.87
CA SER A 137 -2.70 -3.44 -10.44
C SER A 137 -2.59 -2.00 -9.94
N LEU A 138 -3.34 -1.68 -8.89
CA LEU A 138 -3.10 -0.51 -8.07
C LEU A 138 -1.95 -0.83 -7.12
N VAL A 139 -0.93 0.01 -7.08
CA VAL A 139 0.18 -0.07 -6.13
C VAL A 139 0.07 1.10 -5.16
N VAL A 140 -0.05 0.78 -3.88
CA VAL A 140 -0.09 1.79 -2.81
C VAL A 140 1.20 1.67 -2.01
N LEU A 141 2.10 2.64 -2.18
CA LEU A 141 3.45 2.64 -1.60
C LEU A 141 3.53 3.60 -0.42
N PHE A 142 4.01 3.11 0.72
CA PHE A 142 4.34 3.89 1.90
C PHE A 142 5.86 3.86 2.13
N SER A 143 6.53 5.00 2.02
CA SER A 143 7.98 5.14 2.22
C SER A 143 8.32 6.60 2.50
N ASP A 144 9.41 6.85 3.20
CA ASP A 144 10.03 8.17 3.28
C ASP A 144 10.95 8.45 2.09
N MET A 145 11.03 7.49 1.14
CA MET A 145 11.83 7.55 -0.08
C MET A 145 13.33 7.78 0.18
N PHE A 146 13.80 7.46 1.41
CA PHE A 146 15.18 7.61 1.79
C PHE A 146 15.98 6.37 1.35
N ASP A 147 16.81 6.53 0.31
CA ASP A 147 17.67 5.44 -0.17
C ASP A 147 19.09 5.60 0.42
N THR A 148 19.52 4.62 1.22
CA THR A 148 20.86 4.61 1.84
C THR A 148 22.00 4.37 0.85
N ALA A 149 21.68 3.95 -0.38
CA ALA A 149 22.68 3.72 -1.42
C ALA A 149 23.22 5.02 -2.06
N GLY A 150 22.76 6.19 -1.60
CA GLY A 150 23.16 7.50 -2.17
C GLY A 150 22.65 7.65 -3.60
N ALA A 151 21.53 7.04 -3.89
CA ALA A 151 20.99 6.95 -5.22
C ALA A 151 20.69 8.33 -5.79
N ASP A 152 21.14 8.51 -7.00
CA ASP A 152 20.66 9.56 -7.89
C ASP A 152 19.12 9.44 -7.97
N ASN A 153 18.42 10.54 -7.70
CA ASN A 153 16.95 10.59 -7.78
C ASN A 153 16.42 10.07 -9.12
N SER A 154 17.23 10.05 -10.19
CA SER A 154 16.90 9.49 -11.48
C SER A 154 16.54 7.99 -11.39
N LEU A 155 17.27 7.20 -10.62
CA LEU A 155 17.05 5.75 -10.47
C LEU A 155 15.72 5.44 -9.79
N LEU A 156 15.33 6.27 -8.83
CA LEU A 156 14.03 6.16 -8.19
C LEU A 156 12.89 6.47 -9.15
N PHE A 157 13.03 7.52 -9.98
CA PHE A 157 12.07 7.83 -11.03
C PHE A 157 11.97 6.71 -12.06
N ASP A 158 13.10 6.08 -12.42
CA ASP A 158 13.12 4.93 -13.34
C ASP A 158 12.35 3.74 -12.77
N ALA A 159 12.48 3.46 -11.47
CA ALA A 159 11.73 2.40 -10.81
C ALA A 159 10.21 2.68 -10.79
N LEU A 160 9.80 3.93 -10.53
CA LEU A 160 8.42 4.35 -10.61
C LEU A 160 7.88 4.31 -12.05
N GLN A 161 8.71 4.68 -13.05
CA GLN A 161 8.37 4.56 -14.46
C GLN A 161 8.20 3.08 -14.87
N HIS A 162 9.00 2.18 -14.33
CA HIS A 162 8.87 0.75 -14.59
C HIS A 162 7.50 0.21 -14.14
N LEU A 163 7.02 0.62 -12.96
CA LEU A 163 5.65 0.34 -12.50
C LEU A 163 4.60 0.86 -13.50
N ARG A 164 4.74 2.09 -13.96
CA ARG A 164 3.83 2.69 -14.95
C ARG A 164 3.90 2.00 -16.31
N TYR A 165 5.08 1.58 -16.75
CA TYR A 165 5.26 0.84 -18.01
C TYR A 165 4.47 -0.47 -18.01
N ASN A 166 4.42 -1.17 -16.87
CA ASN A 166 3.61 -2.36 -16.65
C ASN A 166 2.11 -2.07 -16.48
N LYS A 167 1.70 -0.79 -16.70
CA LYS A 167 0.32 -0.29 -16.60
C LYS A 167 -0.25 -0.38 -15.19
N HIS A 168 0.60 -0.27 -14.16
CA HIS A 168 0.15 -0.10 -12.80
C HIS A 168 -0.24 1.36 -12.55
N GLU A 169 -1.28 1.55 -11.72
CA GLU A 169 -1.57 2.83 -11.09
C GLU A 169 -0.81 2.88 -9.78
N VAL A 170 -0.08 3.97 -9.53
CA VAL A 170 0.75 4.10 -8.33
C VAL A 170 0.28 5.28 -7.51
N ILE A 171 -0.04 5.00 -6.24
CA ILE A 171 -0.29 6.01 -5.20
C ILE A 171 0.88 5.94 -4.24
N LEU A 172 1.66 7.02 -4.17
CA LEU A 172 2.76 7.16 -3.24
C LEU A 172 2.33 8.00 -2.03
N PHE A 173 2.42 7.40 -0.85
CA PHE A 173 2.39 8.11 0.42
C PHE A 173 3.84 8.37 0.86
N HIS A 174 4.30 9.60 0.64
CA HIS A 174 5.58 10.06 1.17
C HIS A 174 5.39 10.41 2.65
N VAL A 175 5.92 9.55 3.52
CA VAL A 175 5.69 9.63 4.97
C VAL A 175 6.85 10.33 5.64
N THR A 176 6.58 11.46 6.27
CA THR A 176 7.57 12.28 6.99
C THR A 176 7.05 12.62 8.37
N ASP A 177 7.94 12.81 9.33
CA ASP A 177 7.61 13.38 10.65
C ASP A 177 7.59 14.89 10.55
N ALA A 178 6.42 15.51 10.85
CA ALA A 178 6.25 16.95 10.68
C ALA A 178 7.16 17.76 11.62
N LEU A 179 7.25 17.35 12.89
CA LEU A 179 7.98 18.12 13.90
C LEU A 179 9.49 18.01 13.71
N LYS A 180 9.98 16.80 13.44
CA LYS A 180 11.42 16.54 13.45
C LYS A 180 12.08 16.59 12.07
N GLU A 181 11.35 16.28 11.00
CA GLU A 181 11.89 16.28 9.64
C GLU A 181 11.49 17.51 8.82
N LEU A 182 10.37 18.17 9.13
CA LEU A 182 9.94 19.39 8.41
C LEU A 182 10.23 20.65 9.23
N ASP A 183 9.83 20.69 10.50
CA ASP A 183 9.98 21.87 11.35
C ASP A 183 11.32 21.90 12.11
N PHE A 184 12.08 20.79 12.09
CA PHE A 184 13.37 20.62 12.77
C PHE A 184 13.30 20.93 14.27
N ASP A 185 12.16 20.70 14.92
CA ASP A 185 11.95 20.88 16.35
C ASP A 185 12.52 19.69 17.12
N TYR A 186 13.73 19.84 17.68
CA TYR A 186 14.42 18.82 18.45
C TYR A 186 14.40 19.11 19.97
N ASP A 187 13.74 20.18 20.42
CA ASP A 187 13.78 20.66 21.80
C ASP A 187 12.69 20.04 22.69
N ASN A 188 12.38 18.74 22.51
CA ASN A 188 11.49 18.00 23.42
C ASN A 188 12.00 16.61 23.72
#